data_7729fbdc70f69606e69aeb109471951e
#
_entry.id   7729fbdc70f69606e69aeb109471951e
#
_cell.length_a   1.000
_cell.length_b   1.000
_cell.length_c   1.000
_cell.angle_alpha   90.00
_cell.angle_beta   90.00
_cell.angle_gamma   90.00
#
_symmetry.space_group_name_H-M   'P 1'
#
loop_
_entity.id
_entity.type
_entity.pdbx_description
1 polymer ?
#
loop_
_entity_poly.entity_id
_entity_poly.type
_entity_poly.pdbx_seq_one_letter_code
_entity_poly.pdbx_strand_id
1 'polypeptide(L)'
;MAAFRIATNMRIEMTEHISKLPLGVIEQFGSGKLRRTISETTGATEAYLAHQLPDKAKAIATIVGMLALLAVFDWRLGLLSLAPVLLAFICMSGMTGKNMQRKMTEYQNALADMSNEAVEYVRGIPVVKTFGQTVFSFKKFKGTIDNYEKWTTSYTLDLRGPMMLYTLAINSVFAFLIVGAFWFSHGTVTPKLLLDVLFYIIITPVITLTMTSLMYMSENNMIVADAIERVDSVLNLSELSTSDNVQHPADGS
;
A
#
# COMPACT_ATOMS: atom_id res chain seq x y z
N MET A 1 16.41 -11.43 -8.31
CA MET A 1 17.65 -11.73 -7.54
C MET A 1 18.08 -10.57 -6.64
N ALA A 2 18.21 -9.32 -7.14
CA ALA A 2 18.65 -8.18 -6.31
C ALA A 2 17.73 -7.89 -5.12
N ALA A 3 16.42 -7.87 -5.30
CA ALA A 3 15.43 -7.60 -4.24
C ALA A 3 15.56 -8.57 -3.05
N PHE A 4 15.71 -9.87 -3.32
CA PHE A 4 15.91 -10.88 -2.28
C PHE A 4 17.21 -10.69 -1.51
N ARG A 5 18.30 -10.30 -2.20
CA ARG A 5 19.58 -10.01 -1.54
C ARG A 5 19.49 -8.81 -0.62
N ILE A 6 18.81 -7.75 -1.06
CA ILE A 6 18.59 -6.55 -0.24
C ILE A 6 17.76 -6.89 1.00
N ALA A 7 16.64 -7.61 0.84
CA ALA A 7 15.81 -8.04 1.95
C ALA A 7 16.56 -8.96 2.93
N THR A 8 17.44 -9.84 2.42
CA THR A 8 18.27 -10.71 3.26
C THR A 8 19.31 -9.90 4.02
N ASN A 9 20.03 -8.98 3.36
CA ASN A 9 21.03 -8.13 4.01
C ASN A 9 20.38 -7.26 5.10
N MET A 10 19.22 -6.67 4.80
CA MET A 10 18.46 -5.88 5.76
C MET A 10 18.03 -6.71 6.98
N ARG A 11 17.64 -7.98 6.77
CA ARG A 11 17.32 -8.91 7.86
C ARG A 11 18.53 -9.22 8.73
N ILE A 12 19.69 -9.43 8.10
CA ILE A 12 20.96 -9.68 8.82
C ILE A 12 21.32 -8.45 9.64
N GLU A 13 21.34 -7.26 9.03
CA GLU A 13 21.72 -6.02 9.69
C GLU A 13 20.81 -5.69 10.89
N MET A 14 19.48 -5.82 10.73
CA MET A 14 18.55 -5.66 11.85
C MET A 14 18.77 -6.68 12.95
N THR A 15 19.07 -7.95 12.61
CA THR A 15 19.31 -8.99 13.59
C THR A 15 20.61 -8.76 14.35
N GLU A 16 21.67 -8.35 13.66
CA GLU A 16 22.95 -7.98 14.26
C GLU A 16 22.80 -6.79 15.20
N HIS A 17 22.09 -5.75 14.78
CA HIS A 17 21.82 -4.58 15.62
C HIS A 17 21.05 -4.97 16.89
N ILE A 18 19.96 -5.76 16.75
CA ILE A 18 19.17 -6.24 17.89
C ILE A 18 20.02 -7.07 18.86
N SER A 19 20.97 -7.86 18.37
CA SER A 19 21.84 -8.66 19.23
C SER A 19 22.78 -7.82 20.11
N LYS A 20 23.03 -6.56 19.73
CA LYS A 20 23.85 -5.60 20.47
C LYS A 20 23.04 -4.69 21.40
N LEU A 21 21.70 -4.82 21.41
CA LEU A 21 20.86 -3.99 22.27
C LEU A 21 20.88 -4.48 23.73
N PRO A 22 20.70 -3.57 24.72
CA PRO A 22 20.49 -3.94 26.10
C PRO A 22 19.28 -4.86 26.28
N LEU A 23 19.39 -5.87 27.14
CA LEU A 23 18.32 -6.84 27.40
C LEU A 23 17.01 -6.15 27.83
N GLY A 24 17.09 -5.09 28.64
CA GLY A 24 15.91 -4.33 29.06
C GLY A 24 15.18 -3.64 27.92
N VAL A 25 15.89 -3.22 26.87
CA VAL A 25 15.27 -2.65 25.64
C VAL A 25 14.56 -3.76 24.86
N ILE A 26 15.17 -4.95 24.75
CA ILE A 26 14.57 -6.11 24.07
C ILE A 26 13.30 -6.56 24.80
N GLU A 27 13.31 -6.60 26.14
CA GLU A 27 12.15 -6.94 26.96
C GLU A 27 11.03 -5.90 26.83
N GLN A 28 11.36 -4.60 26.83
CA GLN A 28 10.40 -3.51 26.68
C GLN A 28 9.74 -3.53 25.30
N PHE A 29 10.49 -3.79 24.24
CA PHE A 29 9.93 -3.91 22.88
C PHE A 29 9.11 -5.21 22.70
N GLY A 30 9.50 -6.27 23.38
CA GLY A 30 8.95 -7.61 23.24
C GLY A 30 9.49 -8.36 22.02
N SER A 31 9.95 -9.58 22.23
CA SER A 31 10.56 -10.44 21.20
C SER A 31 9.63 -10.70 20.00
N GLY A 32 8.33 -10.82 20.27
CA GLY A 32 7.31 -11.02 19.23
C GLY A 32 7.16 -9.80 18.31
N LYS A 33 7.21 -8.59 18.87
CA LYS A 33 7.14 -7.34 18.10
C LYS A 33 8.39 -7.15 17.26
N LEU A 34 9.59 -7.40 17.81
CA LEU A 34 10.85 -7.33 17.06
C LEU A 34 10.86 -8.31 15.89
N ARG A 35 10.51 -9.58 16.13
CA ARG A 35 10.41 -10.60 15.08
C ARG A 35 9.43 -10.20 13.98
N ARG A 36 8.26 -9.67 14.35
CA ARG A 36 7.24 -9.22 13.41
C ARG A 36 7.76 -8.04 12.59
N THR A 37 8.39 -7.06 13.24
CA THR A 37 9.00 -5.92 12.53
C THR A 37 10.02 -6.40 11.50
N ILE A 38 10.98 -7.25 11.86
CA ILE A 38 11.96 -7.80 10.91
C ILE A 38 11.25 -8.49 9.72
N SER A 39 10.30 -9.38 10.00
CA SER A 39 9.63 -10.17 8.96
C SER A 39 8.78 -9.32 8.03
N GLU A 40 7.96 -8.41 8.58
CA GLU A 40 7.05 -7.58 7.79
C GLU A 40 7.79 -6.51 6.98
N THR A 41 8.79 -5.85 7.57
CA THR A 41 9.53 -4.80 6.88
C THR A 41 10.40 -5.34 5.76
N THR A 42 11.09 -6.46 5.99
CA THR A 42 11.90 -7.09 4.93
C THR A 42 11.03 -7.65 3.81
N GLY A 43 9.85 -8.21 4.14
CA GLY A 43 8.87 -8.65 3.14
C GLY A 43 8.28 -7.49 2.32
N ALA A 44 7.96 -6.37 2.96
CA ALA A 44 7.47 -5.17 2.27
C ALA A 44 8.54 -4.58 1.33
N THR A 45 9.81 -4.53 1.78
CA THR A 45 10.93 -4.05 0.95
C THR A 45 11.18 -4.97 -0.25
N GLU A 46 11.11 -6.29 -0.07
CA GLU A 46 11.22 -7.27 -1.14
C GLU A 46 10.12 -7.09 -2.17
N ALA A 47 8.86 -7.01 -1.73
CA ALA A 47 7.71 -6.81 -2.60
C ALA A 47 7.80 -5.49 -3.38
N TYR A 48 8.27 -4.42 -2.73
CA TYR A 48 8.47 -3.14 -3.38
C TYR A 48 9.50 -3.21 -4.51
N LEU A 49 10.69 -3.75 -4.22
CA LEU A 49 11.77 -3.82 -5.19
C LEU A 49 11.51 -4.83 -6.31
N ALA A 50 10.86 -5.95 -5.99
CA ALA A 50 10.61 -7.02 -6.96
C ALA A 50 9.44 -6.72 -7.90
N HIS A 51 8.41 -6.05 -7.41
CA HIS A 51 7.15 -5.87 -8.14
C HIS A 51 6.79 -4.40 -8.35
N GLN A 52 6.79 -3.59 -7.31
CA GLN A 52 6.26 -2.22 -7.40
C GLN A 52 7.18 -1.29 -8.19
N LEU A 53 8.50 -1.42 -8.06
CA LEU A 53 9.45 -0.60 -8.79
C LEU A 53 9.40 -0.84 -10.32
N PRO A 54 9.38 -2.10 -10.81
CA PRO A 54 9.12 -2.40 -12.23
C PRO A 54 7.76 -1.90 -12.70
N ASP A 55 6.71 -2.01 -11.89
CA ASP A 55 5.37 -1.54 -12.25
C ASP A 55 5.33 -0.01 -12.37
N LYS A 56 6.06 0.73 -11.52
CA LYS A 56 6.24 2.17 -11.66
C LYS A 56 6.92 2.54 -12.99
N ALA A 57 8.01 1.87 -13.31
CA ALA A 57 8.73 2.09 -14.55
C ALA A 57 7.83 1.80 -15.76
N LYS A 58 7.07 0.69 -15.74
CA LYS A 58 6.09 0.32 -16.75
C LYS A 58 5.00 1.40 -16.88
N ALA A 59 4.43 1.88 -15.78
CA ALA A 59 3.38 2.90 -15.80
C ALA A 59 3.90 4.21 -16.42
N ILE A 60 5.08 4.67 -16.05
CA ILE A 60 5.71 5.87 -16.63
C ILE A 60 5.97 5.68 -18.12
N ALA A 61 6.56 4.54 -18.52
CA ALA A 61 6.83 4.24 -19.91
C ALA A 61 5.53 4.17 -20.75
N THR A 62 4.46 3.61 -20.18
CA THR A 62 3.14 3.55 -20.85
C THR A 62 2.56 4.95 -21.03
N ILE A 63 2.64 5.83 -20.01
CA ILE A 63 2.15 7.21 -20.12
C ILE A 63 2.94 7.98 -21.20
N VAL A 64 4.26 7.90 -21.17
CA VAL A 64 5.12 8.56 -22.17
C VAL A 64 4.84 8.02 -23.57
N GLY A 65 4.75 6.69 -23.71
CA GLY A 65 4.40 6.05 -24.98
C GLY A 65 3.03 6.48 -25.50
N MET A 66 2.03 6.55 -24.62
CA MET A 66 0.70 7.06 -24.99
C MET A 66 0.73 8.51 -25.46
N LEU A 67 1.42 9.39 -24.73
CA LEU A 67 1.54 10.80 -25.13
C LEU A 67 2.23 10.94 -26.50
N ALA A 68 3.25 10.13 -26.77
CA ALA A 68 3.90 10.09 -28.07
C ALA A 68 2.93 9.61 -29.18
N LEU A 69 2.14 8.59 -28.92
CA LEU A 69 1.13 8.08 -29.86
C LEU A 69 0.00 9.08 -30.11
N LEU A 70 -0.40 9.86 -29.11
CA LEU A 70 -1.35 10.97 -29.29
C LEU A 70 -0.86 12.02 -30.28
N ALA A 71 0.46 12.22 -30.36
CA ALA A 71 1.05 13.17 -31.32
C ALA A 71 1.08 12.62 -32.76
N VAL A 72 1.09 11.30 -32.95
CA VAL A 72 1.14 10.62 -34.25
C VAL A 72 -0.26 10.47 -34.88
N PHE A 73 -1.24 10.10 -34.05
CA PHE A 73 -2.64 9.96 -34.46
C PHE A 73 -3.40 11.28 -34.31
N ASP A 74 -4.71 11.29 -34.56
CA ASP A 74 -5.50 12.52 -34.47
C ASP A 74 -5.45 13.08 -33.03
N TRP A 75 -4.72 14.21 -32.86
CA TRP A 75 -4.51 14.87 -31.56
C TRP A 75 -5.84 15.35 -30.93
N ARG A 76 -6.89 15.59 -31.73
CA ARG A 76 -8.21 16.03 -31.26
C ARG A 76 -8.92 14.90 -30.50
N LEU A 77 -8.92 13.70 -31.08
CA LEU A 77 -9.42 12.49 -30.40
C LEU A 77 -8.57 12.16 -29.15
N GLY A 78 -7.25 12.36 -29.26
CA GLY A 78 -6.35 12.22 -28.16
C GLY A 78 -6.65 13.15 -26.98
N LEU A 79 -6.80 14.45 -27.23
CA LEU A 79 -7.18 15.41 -26.19
C LEU A 79 -8.56 15.09 -25.58
N LEU A 80 -9.50 14.64 -26.39
CA LEU A 80 -10.82 14.27 -25.91
C LEU A 80 -10.75 13.01 -25.00
N SER A 81 -9.89 12.06 -25.31
CA SER A 81 -9.66 10.89 -24.48
C SER A 81 -8.95 11.22 -23.15
N LEU A 82 -8.14 12.28 -23.11
CA LEU A 82 -7.45 12.73 -21.90
C LEU A 82 -8.41 13.41 -20.90
N ALA A 83 -9.50 14.01 -21.34
CA ALA A 83 -10.44 14.71 -20.46
C ALA A 83 -10.97 13.80 -19.32
N PRO A 84 -11.55 12.61 -19.58
CA PRO A 84 -11.98 11.70 -18.52
C PRO A 84 -10.82 11.11 -17.73
N VAL A 85 -9.62 10.96 -18.32
CA VAL A 85 -8.41 10.51 -17.62
C VAL A 85 -7.96 11.55 -16.59
N LEU A 86 -7.96 12.83 -16.95
CA LEU A 86 -7.66 13.93 -16.03
C LEU A 86 -8.70 14.00 -14.89
N LEU A 87 -9.98 13.82 -15.21
CA LEU A 87 -11.04 13.77 -14.21
C LEU A 87 -10.82 12.59 -13.24
N ALA A 88 -10.50 11.41 -13.77
CA ALA A 88 -10.17 10.24 -12.96
C ALA A 88 -8.96 10.51 -12.03
N PHE A 89 -7.93 11.19 -12.53
CA PHE A 89 -6.76 11.56 -11.75
C PHE A 89 -7.09 12.54 -10.61
N ILE A 90 -7.95 13.53 -10.87
CA ILE A 90 -8.46 14.45 -9.83
C ILE A 90 -9.24 13.67 -8.76
N CYS A 91 -10.13 12.77 -9.15
CA CYS A 91 -10.87 11.93 -8.22
C CYS A 91 -9.91 11.05 -7.38
N MET A 92 -8.88 10.49 -8.00
CA MET A 92 -7.85 9.69 -7.33
C MET A 92 -7.07 10.51 -6.29
N SER A 93 -6.73 11.76 -6.60
CA SER A 93 -6.02 12.63 -5.64
C SER A 93 -6.86 12.91 -4.37
N GLY A 94 -8.18 12.94 -4.48
CA GLY A 94 -9.11 13.03 -3.35
C GLY A 94 -9.08 11.80 -2.45
N MET A 95 -8.74 10.62 -3.00
CA MET A 95 -8.64 9.37 -2.23
C MET A 95 -7.32 9.24 -1.44
N THR A 96 -6.29 10.03 -1.78
CA THR A 96 -4.95 10.00 -1.15
C THR A 96 -4.70 11.16 -0.20
N GLY A 97 -5.74 11.95 0.13
CA GLY A 97 -5.62 13.10 1.03
C GLY A 97 -5.30 12.72 2.48
N LYS A 98 -4.74 13.67 3.26
CA LYS A 98 -4.37 13.48 4.68
C LYS A 98 -5.49 12.91 5.55
N ASN A 99 -6.74 13.26 5.26
CA ASN A 99 -7.89 12.74 6.01
C ASN A 99 -8.11 11.25 5.76
N MET A 100 -7.94 10.82 4.51
CA MET A 100 -8.06 9.41 4.13
C MET A 100 -6.89 8.59 4.70
N GLN A 101 -5.69 9.14 4.68
CA GLN A 101 -4.51 8.54 5.32
C GLN A 101 -4.73 8.31 6.82
N ARG A 102 -5.26 9.30 7.54
CA ARG A 102 -5.61 9.14 8.95
C ARG A 102 -6.62 8.02 9.17
N LYS A 103 -7.68 7.97 8.37
CA LYS A 103 -8.69 6.89 8.47
C LYS A 103 -8.13 5.52 8.17
N MET A 104 -7.21 5.42 7.21
CA MET A 104 -6.49 4.18 6.93
C MET A 104 -5.65 3.74 8.14
N THR A 105 -4.95 4.68 8.78
CA THR A 105 -4.16 4.39 9.99
C THR A 105 -5.05 3.89 11.13
N GLU A 106 -6.19 4.55 11.39
CA GLU A 106 -7.14 4.12 12.42
C GLU A 106 -7.75 2.74 12.10
N TYR A 107 -8.07 2.47 10.84
CA TYR A 107 -8.50 1.15 10.38
C TYR A 107 -7.43 0.07 10.65
N GLN A 108 -6.16 0.35 10.32
CA GLN A 108 -5.06 -0.58 10.57
C GLN A 108 -4.81 -0.81 12.06
N ASN A 109 -4.89 0.24 12.88
CA ASN A 109 -4.78 0.13 14.33
C ASN A 109 -5.91 -0.73 14.91
N ALA A 110 -7.16 -0.48 14.51
CA ALA A 110 -8.30 -1.27 14.96
C ALA A 110 -8.21 -2.75 14.54
N LEU A 111 -7.67 -3.04 13.34
CA LEU A 111 -7.38 -4.40 12.88
C LEU A 111 -6.31 -5.08 13.73
N ALA A 112 -5.25 -4.35 14.08
CA ALA A 112 -4.17 -4.86 14.93
C ALA A 112 -4.68 -5.16 16.35
N ASP A 113 -5.48 -4.25 16.94
CA ASP A 113 -6.07 -4.43 18.26
C ASP A 113 -7.02 -5.64 18.30
N MET A 114 -7.88 -5.78 17.30
CA MET A 114 -8.76 -6.94 17.16
C MET A 114 -7.96 -8.25 17.03
N SER A 115 -6.90 -8.23 16.23
CA SER A 115 -6.05 -9.42 16.02
C SER A 115 -5.30 -9.82 17.31
N ASN A 116 -4.77 -8.86 18.05
CA ASN A 116 -4.09 -9.09 19.32
C ASN A 116 -5.06 -9.66 20.36
N GLU A 117 -6.24 -9.07 20.49
CA GLU A 117 -7.26 -9.51 21.45
C GLU A 117 -7.81 -10.91 21.09
N ALA A 118 -7.91 -11.23 19.78
CA ALA A 118 -8.29 -12.57 19.33
C ALA A 118 -7.29 -13.63 19.80
N VAL A 119 -5.98 -13.34 19.70
CA VAL A 119 -4.92 -14.25 20.19
C VAL A 119 -5.00 -14.40 21.70
N GLU A 120 -5.17 -13.31 22.45
CA GLU A 120 -5.33 -13.34 23.91
C GLU A 120 -6.58 -14.13 24.32
N TYR A 121 -7.70 -13.90 23.64
CA TYR A 121 -8.94 -14.63 23.87
C TYR A 121 -8.75 -16.15 23.71
N VAL A 122 -8.12 -16.57 22.59
CA VAL A 122 -7.87 -18.00 22.34
C VAL A 122 -6.94 -18.60 23.41
N ARG A 123 -5.88 -17.87 23.81
CA ARG A 123 -4.97 -18.30 24.89
C ARG A 123 -5.66 -18.39 26.23
N GLY A 124 -6.64 -17.52 26.49
CA GLY A 124 -7.39 -17.46 27.73
C GLY A 124 -8.49 -18.54 27.87
N ILE A 125 -8.92 -19.18 26.76
CA ILE A 125 -10.02 -20.17 26.76
C ILE A 125 -9.81 -21.28 27.82
N PRO A 126 -8.64 -21.90 27.99
CA PRO A 126 -8.44 -22.94 29.03
C PRO A 126 -8.69 -22.40 30.43
N VAL A 127 -8.20 -21.18 30.74
CA VAL A 127 -8.38 -20.54 32.05
C VAL A 127 -9.85 -20.19 32.29
N VAL A 128 -10.50 -19.64 31.28
CA VAL A 128 -11.92 -19.30 31.32
C VAL A 128 -12.79 -20.53 31.56
N LYS A 129 -12.49 -21.67 30.90
CA LYS A 129 -13.18 -22.94 31.10
C LYS A 129 -13.02 -23.49 32.53
N THR A 130 -11.83 -23.28 33.11
CA THR A 130 -11.52 -23.78 34.45
C THR A 130 -12.20 -22.96 35.56
N PHE A 131 -12.25 -21.62 35.38
CA PHE A 131 -12.75 -20.68 36.39
C PHE A 131 -14.15 -20.10 36.09
N GLY A 132 -14.81 -20.48 35.01
CA GLY A 132 -16.18 -20.07 34.68
C GLY A 132 -16.37 -18.60 34.30
N GLN A 133 -15.30 -17.85 34.06
CA GLN A 133 -15.34 -16.39 33.77
C GLN A 133 -15.41 -16.05 32.27
N THR A 134 -16.37 -16.62 31.56
CA THR A 134 -16.51 -16.48 30.11
C THR A 134 -16.93 -15.07 29.62
N VAL A 135 -17.66 -14.32 30.45
CA VAL A 135 -18.38 -13.11 29.97
C VAL A 135 -17.46 -11.91 29.80
N PHE A 136 -16.41 -11.76 30.62
CA PHE A 136 -15.59 -10.54 30.62
C PHE A 136 -14.57 -10.51 29.45
N SER A 137 -13.87 -11.60 29.19
CA SER A 137 -12.93 -11.70 28.08
C SER A 137 -13.63 -11.66 26.72
N PHE A 138 -14.84 -12.25 26.61
CA PHE A 138 -15.66 -12.13 25.40
C PHE A 138 -16.12 -10.70 25.14
N LYS A 139 -16.52 -9.95 26.19
CA LYS A 139 -16.96 -8.56 26.07
C LYS A 139 -15.82 -7.65 25.56
N LYS A 140 -14.61 -7.87 26.03
CA LYS A 140 -13.43 -7.10 25.57
C LYS A 140 -13.14 -7.37 24.09
N PHE A 141 -13.06 -8.65 23.70
CA PHE A 141 -12.87 -9.05 22.30
C PHE A 141 -14.00 -8.52 21.39
N LYS A 142 -15.25 -8.63 21.83
CA LYS A 142 -16.39 -8.05 21.09
C LYS A 142 -16.23 -6.54 20.89
N GLY A 143 -15.76 -5.82 21.89
CA GLY A 143 -15.50 -4.39 21.80
C GLY A 143 -14.46 -4.03 20.72
N THR A 144 -13.42 -4.83 20.56
CA THR A 144 -12.42 -4.61 19.48
C THR A 144 -12.99 -4.94 18.10
N ILE A 145 -13.87 -5.94 17.98
CA ILE A 145 -14.60 -6.23 16.73
C ILE A 145 -15.51 -5.07 16.35
N ASP A 146 -16.31 -4.56 17.31
CA ASP A 146 -17.21 -3.44 17.06
C ASP A 146 -16.44 -2.16 16.67
N ASN A 147 -15.26 -1.92 17.26
CA ASN A 147 -14.39 -0.81 16.89
C ASN A 147 -13.81 -0.99 15.47
N TYR A 148 -13.35 -2.19 15.12
CA TYR A 148 -12.88 -2.52 13.78
C TYR A 148 -13.99 -2.34 12.73
N GLU A 149 -15.20 -2.82 13.00
CA GLU A 149 -16.38 -2.62 12.14
C GLU A 149 -16.64 -1.13 11.89
N LYS A 150 -16.61 -0.33 12.95
CA LYS A 150 -16.82 1.13 12.87
C LYS A 150 -15.82 1.80 11.95
N TRP A 151 -14.53 1.51 12.12
CA TRP A 151 -13.48 2.13 11.31
C TRP A 151 -13.49 1.62 9.88
N THR A 152 -13.71 0.31 9.68
CA THR A 152 -13.86 -0.30 8.34
C THR A 152 -15.02 0.33 7.58
N THR A 153 -16.17 0.44 8.21
CA THR A 153 -17.36 1.03 7.61
C THR A 153 -17.14 2.51 7.29
N SER A 154 -16.58 3.28 8.24
CA SER A 154 -16.27 4.70 8.02
C SER A 154 -15.32 4.92 6.87
N TYR A 155 -14.24 4.14 6.80
CA TYR A 155 -13.24 4.21 5.72
C TYR A 155 -13.87 3.86 4.37
N THR A 156 -14.61 2.75 4.31
CA THR A 156 -15.23 2.27 3.06
C THR A 156 -16.29 3.23 2.53
N LEU A 157 -17.14 3.77 3.41
CA LEU A 157 -18.18 4.73 3.00
C LEU A 157 -17.61 6.03 2.47
N ASP A 158 -16.54 6.55 3.08
CA ASP A 158 -15.89 7.76 2.61
C ASP A 158 -15.16 7.56 1.27
N LEU A 159 -14.61 6.36 1.08
CA LEU A 159 -13.94 6.02 -0.17
C LEU A 159 -14.92 5.78 -1.32
N ARG A 160 -16.16 5.38 -0.99
CA ARG A 160 -17.19 4.99 -1.98
C ARG A 160 -17.44 6.07 -3.02
N GLY A 161 -17.63 7.32 -2.60
CA GLY A 161 -17.95 8.44 -3.50
C GLY A 161 -16.83 8.70 -4.52
N PRO A 162 -15.60 9.02 -4.06
CA PRO A 162 -14.46 9.22 -4.94
C PRO A 162 -14.17 8.01 -5.85
N MET A 163 -14.30 6.78 -5.33
CA MET A 163 -14.04 5.57 -6.12
C MET A 163 -15.09 5.34 -7.21
N MET A 164 -16.36 5.62 -6.94
CA MET A 164 -17.42 5.56 -7.95
C MET A 164 -17.18 6.59 -9.05
N LEU A 165 -16.83 7.84 -8.70
CA LEU A 165 -16.52 8.88 -9.67
C LEU A 165 -15.28 8.55 -10.49
N TYR A 166 -14.22 8.03 -9.85
CA TYR A 166 -13.03 7.54 -10.52
C TYR A 166 -13.36 6.46 -11.54
N THR A 167 -14.11 5.43 -11.12
CA THR A 167 -14.49 4.31 -11.99
C THR A 167 -15.36 4.76 -13.15
N LEU A 168 -16.31 5.67 -12.89
CA LEU A 168 -17.15 6.26 -13.95
C LEU A 168 -16.31 7.06 -14.94
N ALA A 169 -15.42 7.93 -14.45
CA ALA A 169 -14.57 8.76 -15.28
C ALA A 169 -13.65 7.92 -16.18
N ILE A 170 -12.93 6.94 -15.61
CA ILE A 170 -11.97 6.14 -16.37
C ILE A 170 -12.67 5.25 -17.43
N ASN A 171 -13.86 4.74 -17.15
CA ASN A 171 -14.61 3.93 -18.09
C ASN A 171 -15.38 4.77 -19.12
N SER A 172 -15.52 6.09 -18.91
CA SER A 172 -16.17 6.98 -19.88
C SER A 172 -15.28 7.35 -21.07
N VAL A 173 -13.98 7.04 -21.06
CA VAL A 173 -13.03 7.34 -22.16
C VAL A 173 -13.59 6.87 -23.51
N PHE A 174 -14.15 5.66 -23.55
CA PHE A 174 -14.74 5.12 -24.77
C PHE A 174 -15.97 5.92 -25.26
N ALA A 175 -16.83 6.36 -24.36
CA ALA A 175 -17.99 7.18 -24.69
C ALA A 175 -17.56 8.53 -25.26
N PHE A 176 -16.55 9.17 -24.66
CA PHE A 176 -15.98 10.44 -25.19
C PHE A 176 -15.38 10.26 -26.57
N LEU A 177 -14.71 9.15 -26.83
CA LEU A 177 -14.15 8.85 -28.16
C LEU A 177 -15.24 8.69 -29.22
N ILE A 178 -16.32 7.95 -28.91
CA ILE A 178 -17.46 7.79 -29.85
C ILE A 178 -18.11 9.14 -30.16
N VAL A 179 -18.40 9.93 -29.13
CA VAL A 179 -19.00 11.27 -29.31
C VAL A 179 -18.07 12.18 -30.13
N GLY A 180 -16.77 12.15 -29.85
CA GLY A 180 -15.77 12.91 -30.59
C GLY A 180 -15.64 12.46 -32.03
N ALA A 181 -15.61 11.17 -32.29
CA ALA A 181 -15.58 10.65 -33.66
C ALA A 181 -16.80 11.09 -34.47
N PHE A 182 -17.97 11.02 -33.84
CA PHE A 182 -19.21 11.52 -34.49
C PHE A 182 -19.17 13.02 -34.74
N TRP A 183 -18.72 13.81 -33.76
CA TRP A 183 -18.61 15.28 -33.87
C TRP A 183 -17.64 15.71 -34.96
N PHE A 184 -16.45 15.07 -35.01
CA PHE A 184 -15.40 15.43 -35.98
C PHE A 184 -15.62 14.86 -37.38
N SER A 185 -16.50 13.87 -37.54
CA SER A 185 -16.82 13.29 -38.85
C SER A 185 -17.54 14.26 -39.79
N HIS A 186 -18.20 15.29 -39.24
CA HIS A 186 -19.04 16.23 -40.02
C HIS A 186 -19.93 15.53 -41.05
N GLY A 187 -20.38 14.29 -40.73
CA GLY A 187 -21.21 13.48 -41.62
C GLY A 187 -20.44 12.73 -42.73
N THR A 188 -19.11 12.85 -42.81
CA THR A 188 -18.29 12.12 -43.78
C THR A 188 -17.29 11.23 -43.04
N VAL A 189 -17.40 9.92 -43.20
CA VAL A 189 -16.48 8.95 -42.55
C VAL A 189 -15.31 8.73 -43.50
N THR A 190 -14.14 9.25 -43.14
CA THR A 190 -12.91 9.00 -43.89
C THR A 190 -12.21 7.73 -43.39
N PRO A 191 -11.50 7.00 -44.29
CA PRO A 191 -10.73 5.81 -43.85
C PRO A 191 -9.71 6.15 -42.74
N LYS A 192 -9.13 7.33 -42.73
CA LYS A 192 -8.22 7.81 -41.71
C LYS A 192 -8.94 7.94 -40.36
N LEU A 193 -10.11 8.57 -40.32
CA LEU A 193 -10.89 8.69 -39.07
C LEU A 193 -11.25 7.32 -38.49
N LEU A 194 -11.63 6.36 -39.33
CA LEU A 194 -11.91 5.00 -38.90
C LEU A 194 -10.66 4.35 -38.25
N LEU A 195 -9.50 4.52 -38.86
CA LEU A 195 -8.23 4.01 -38.38
C LEU A 195 -7.85 4.63 -37.02
N ASP A 196 -8.01 5.96 -36.90
CA ASP A 196 -7.73 6.68 -35.66
C ASP A 196 -8.69 6.26 -34.53
N VAL A 197 -9.98 6.12 -34.81
CA VAL A 197 -10.96 5.64 -33.83
C VAL A 197 -10.67 4.22 -33.42
N LEU A 198 -10.38 3.31 -34.37
CA LEU A 198 -10.00 1.93 -34.06
C LEU A 198 -8.77 1.85 -33.18
N PHE A 199 -7.75 2.68 -33.46
CA PHE A 199 -6.56 2.78 -32.63
C PHE A 199 -6.91 3.19 -31.18
N TYR A 200 -7.73 4.25 -31.01
CA TYR A 200 -8.12 4.71 -29.68
C TYR A 200 -8.98 3.68 -28.93
N ILE A 201 -9.83 2.92 -29.61
CA ILE A 201 -10.59 1.81 -29.03
C ILE A 201 -9.65 0.74 -28.46
N ILE A 202 -8.61 0.38 -29.22
CA ILE A 202 -7.64 -0.64 -28.80
C ILE A 202 -6.78 -0.14 -27.63
N ILE A 203 -6.43 1.14 -27.58
CA ILE A 203 -5.57 1.69 -26.53
C ILE A 203 -6.33 2.03 -25.23
N THR A 204 -7.65 2.23 -25.28
CA THR A 204 -8.47 2.57 -24.11
C THR A 204 -8.30 1.59 -22.93
N PRO A 205 -8.31 0.25 -23.11
CA PRO A 205 -8.04 -0.68 -22.01
C PRO A 205 -6.66 -0.50 -21.38
N VAL A 206 -5.64 -0.12 -22.17
CA VAL A 206 -4.29 0.13 -21.67
C VAL A 206 -4.28 1.36 -20.76
N ILE A 207 -5.04 2.42 -21.14
CA ILE A 207 -5.23 3.61 -20.30
C ILE A 207 -5.86 3.22 -18.95
N THR A 208 -6.98 2.51 -19.02
CA THR A 208 -7.74 2.07 -17.83
C THR A 208 -6.87 1.23 -16.89
N LEU A 209 -6.17 0.23 -17.44
CA LEU A 209 -5.27 -0.63 -16.66
C LEU A 209 -4.12 0.16 -16.02
N THR A 210 -3.51 1.08 -16.76
CA THR A 210 -2.41 1.91 -16.24
C THR A 210 -2.87 2.82 -15.12
N MET A 211 -4.04 3.47 -15.26
CA MET A 211 -4.62 4.32 -14.21
C MET A 211 -5.00 3.52 -12.97
N THR A 212 -5.58 2.34 -13.14
CA THR A 212 -5.90 1.44 -12.04
C THR A 212 -4.63 0.97 -11.30
N SER A 213 -3.57 0.65 -12.03
CA SER A 213 -2.27 0.29 -11.44
C SER A 213 -1.68 1.45 -10.64
N LEU A 214 -1.76 2.70 -11.14
CA LEU A 214 -1.31 3.89 -10.42
C LEU A 214 -2.08 4.13 -9.12
N MET A 215 -3.39 3.86 -9.12
CA MET A 215 -4.23 3.96 -7.93
C MET A 215 -3.74 3.01 -6.83
N TYR A 216 -3.54 1.73 -7.13
CA TYR A 216 -3.03 0.75 -6.17
C TYR A 216 -1.58 1.00 -5.75
N MET A 217 -0.76 1.60 -6.62
CA MET A 217 0.62 1.98 -6.26
C MET A 217 0.69 3.02 -5.15
N SER A 218 -0.28 3.93 -5.09
CA SER A 218 -0.34 4.95 -4.03
C SER A 218 -0.55 4.30 -2.66
N GLU A 219 -1.44 3.32 -2.56
CA GLU A 219 -1.69 2.55 -1.33
C GLU A 219 -0.45 1.76 -0.89
N ASN A 220 0.19 1.06 -1.81
CA ASN A 220 1.40 0.28 -1.54
C ASN A 220 2.59 1.14 -1.10
N ASN A 221 2.73 2.37 -1.61
CA ASN A 221 3.78 3.29 -1.16
C ASN A 221 3.66 3.66 0.32
N MET A 222 2.43 3.76 0.83
CA MET A 222 2.19 4.04 2.25
C MET A 222 2.64 2.88 3.14
N ILE A 223 2.39 1.65 2.70
CA ILE A 223 2.82 0.43 3.42
C ILE A 223 4.35 0.36 3.50
N VAL A 224 5.03 0.68 2.41
CA VAL A 224 6.50 0.66 2.38
C VAL A 224 7.09 1.80 3.21
N ALA A 225 6.50 2.99 3.19
CA ALA A 225 6.94 4.11 4.02
C ALA A 225 6.84 3.77 5.52
N ASP A 226 5.71 3.19 5.94
CA ASP A 226 5.51 2.71 7.32
C ASP A 226 6.54 1.60 7.68
N ALA A 227 6.82 0.68 6.74
CA ALA A 227 7.83 -0.36 6.95
C ALA A 227 9.23 0.23 7.16
N ILE A 228 9.63 1.24 6.38
CA ILE A 228 10.92 1.92 6.53
C ILE A 228 10.99 2.65 7.87
N GLU A 229 9.95 3.39 8.27
CA GLU A 229 9.89 4.08 9.56
C GLU A 229 10.06 3.10 10.73
N ARG A 230 9.48 1.91 10.64
CA ARG A 230 9.65 0.85 11.64
C ARG A 230 11.09 0.32 11.70
N VAL A 231 11.77 0.17 10.56
CA VAL A 231 13.19 -0.21 10.51
C VAL A 231 14.02 0.86 11.19
N ASP A 232 13.83 2.13 10.83
CA ASP A 232 14.56 3.24 11.41
C ASP A 232 14.33 3.33 12.93
N SER A 233 13.12 3.05 13.39
CA SER A 233 12.80 3.03 14.84
C SER A 233 13.57 1.96 15.60
N VAL A 234 13.92 0.84 14.97
CA VAL A 234 14.73 -0.24 15.58
C VAL A 234 16.22 0.06 15.48
N LEU A 235 16.70 0.52 14.31
CA LEU A 235 18.12 0.80 14.08
C LEU A 235 18.62 2.04 14.85
N ASN A 236 17.73 2.97 15.20
CA ASN A 236 18.07 4.14 16.02
C ASN A 236 18.11 3.85 17.53
N LEU A 237 17.85 2.61 17.97
CA LEU A 237 18.01 2.24 19.38
C LEU A 237 19.50 2.19 19.74
N SER A 238 19.84 2.74 20.93
CA SER A 238 21.23 2.81 21.38
C SER A 238 21.77 1.41 21.67
N GLU A 239 22.85 1.03 21.02
CA GLU A 239 23.59 -0.20 21.30
C GLU A 239 24.25 -0.15 22.69
N LEU A 240 24.52 -1.30 23.28
CA LEU A 240 25.33 -1.42 24.48
C LEU A 240 26.72 -0.84 24.20
N SER A 241 27.17 0.14 24.99
CA SER A 241 28.54 0.60 24.95
C SER A 241 29.42 -0.53 25.50
N THR A 242 30.01 -1.31 24.60
CA THR A 242 31.07 -2.27 24.99
C THR A 242 32.32 -1.47 25.28
N SER A 243 32.77 -1.50 26.55
CA SER A 243 34.11 -1.03 26.91
C SER A 243 35.13 -1.96 26.24
N ASP A 244 36.03 -1.42 25.43
CA ASP A 244 37.14 -2.17 24.81
C ASP A 244 38.11 -2.76 25.89
N ASN A 245 37.89 -2.46 27.15
CA ASN A 245 38.72 -2.89 28.26
C ASN A 245 38.06 -4.07 29.00
N VAL A 246 38.08 -5.24 28.38
CA VAL A 246 37.72 -6.50 29.04
C VAL A 246 38.79 -6.78 30.13
N GLN A 247 38.55 -6.33 31.33
CA GLN A 247 39.30 -6.85 32.49
C GLN A 247 38.85 -8.30 32.70
N HIS A 248 39.68 -9.24 32.29
CA HIS A 248 39.51 -10.62 32.70
C HIS A 248 39.57 -10.65 34.24
N PRO A 249 38.59 -11.25 34.93
CA PRO A 249 38.72 -11.46 36.36
C PRO A 249 40.01 -12.26 36.56
N ALA A 250 40.90 -11.74 37.43
CA ALA A 250 42.08 -12.46 37.81
C ALA A 250 41.64 -13.78 38.40
N ASP A 251 42.17 -14.90 37.86
CA ASP A 251 41.91 -16.23 38.38
C ASP A 251 42.21 -16.22 39.87
N GLY A 252 41.15 -16.32 40.67
CA GLY A 252 41.25 -16.46 42.11
C GLY A 252 41.85 -17.86 42.41
N SER A 253 43.10 -17.87 42.80
CA SER A 253 43.76 -18.98 43.48
C SER A 253 43.10 -19.27 44.83
#